data_02aa8216074b30725c4da4aa07d4dd64
#
_entry.id   02aa8216074b30725c4da4aa07d4dd64
#
_cell.length_a   1.000
_cell.length_b   1.000
_cell.length_c   1.000
_cell.angle_alpha   90.00
_cell.angle_beta   90.00
_cell.angle_gamma   90.00
#
_symmetry.space_group_name_H-M   'P 1'
#
loop_
_entity.id
_entity.type
_entity.pdbx_description
1 polymer ?
#
loop_
_entity_poly.entity_id
_entity_poly.type
_entity_poly.pdbx_seq_one_letter_code
_entity_poly.pdbx_strand_id
1 'polypeptide(L)'
;RFVSAIGEELSHGEAAALSWEVYFVLRGLPAMGMDFDLGKYFKSDELNALWACEDLGHYLKRSASTLSTEPADVAVALLQDLISTADAAAEGKADATVQLRFGHAETLMPLLSLMHLRGCYYLTNYFDTVALHWRDFDIVPMAANLQMVLFKTAKGRVYVRFALNERAVPLMPDSDDTVIPWSVARNYLLR
;
A
#
# COMPACT_ATOMS: atom_id res chain seq x y z
N ARG A 1 -8.81 -27.13 -17.25
CA ARG A 1 -10.24 -27.03 -16.86
C ARG A 1 -11.02 -26.09 -17.78
N PHE A 2 -10.49 -24.91 -18.09
CA PHE A 2 -11.17 -23.95 -18.97
C PHE A 2 -11.29 -24.44 -20.41
N VAL A 3 -10.26 -25.09 -20.94
CA VAL A 3 -10.26 -25.66 -22.29
C VAL A 3 -11.45 -26.61 -22.52
N SER A 4 -11.75 -27.48 -21.53
CA SER A 4 -12.91 -28.37 -21.62
C SER A 4 -14.26 -27.64 -21.53
N ALA A 5 -14.31 -26.48 -20.91
CA ALA A 5 -15.54 -25.69 -20.77
C ALA A 5 -15.90 -24.92 -22.06
N ILE A 6 -14.92 -24.48 -22.82
CA ILE A 6 -15.13 -23.72 -24.08
C ILE A 6 -15.07 -24.60 -25.34
N GLY A 7 -14.66 -25.89 -25.19
CA GLY A 7 -14.64 -26.86 -26.28
C GLY A 7 -13.55 -26.64 -27.35
N GLU A 8 -12.59 -25.72 -27.10
CA GLU A 8 -11.48 -25.43 -28.02
C GLU A 8 -10.14 -25.82 -27.39
N GLU A 9 -9.20 -26.26 -28.20
CA GLU A 9 -7.81 -26.45 -27.80
C GLU A 9 -7.09 -25.09 -27.82
N LEU A 10 -6.65 -24.64 -26.64
CA LEU A 10 -5.87 -23.42 -26.50
C LEU A 10 -4.37 -23.74 -26.45
N SER A 11 -3.55 -22.90 -27.05
CA SER A 11 -2.12 -22.88 -26.78
C SER A 11 -1.85 -22.57 -25.31
N HIS A 12 -0.65 -22.88 -24.83
CA HIS A 12 -0.27 -22.60 -23.45
C HIS A 12 -0.38 -21.09 -23.11
N GLY A 13 -0.03 -20.22 -24.05
CA GLY A 13 -0.14 -18.76 -23.88
C GLY A 13 -1.60 -18.28 -23.80
N GLU A 14 -2.47 -18.78 -24.66
CA GLU A 14 -3.91 -18.45 -24.64
C GLU A 14 -4.59 -18.97 -23.37
N ALA A 15 -4.24 -20.16 -22.92
CA ALA A 15 -4.75 -20.71 -21.67
C ALA A 15 -4.31 -19.88 -20.45
N ALA A 16 -3.06 -19.40 -20.44
CA ALA A 16 -2.57 -18.52 -19.40
C ALA A 16 -3.29 -17.16 -19.40
N ALA A 17 -3.45 -16.53 -20.56
CA ALA A 17 -4.18 -15.28 -20.73
C ALA A 17 -5.64 -15.40 -20.29
N LEU A 18 -6.34 -16.45 -20.73
CA LEU A 18 -7.72 -16.71 -20.31
C LEU A 18 -7.84 -16.94 -18.80
N SER A 19 -6.90 -17.68 -18.22
CA SER A 19 -6.90 -17.90 -16.76
C SER A 19 -6.76 -16.58 -15.98
N TRP A 20 -5.92 -15.66 -16.48
CA TRP A 20 -5.75 -14.32 -15.92
C TRP A 20 -7.04 -13.50 -16.01
N GLU A 21 -7.67 -13.46 -17.16
CA GLU A 21 -8.93 -12.73 -17.37
C GLU A 21 -10.05 -13.27 -16.46
N VAL A 22 -10.18 -14.60 -16.39
CA VAL A 22 -11.18 -15.25 -15.52
C VAL A 22 -10.89 -14.94 -14.06
N TYR A 23 -9.65 -15.02 -13.62
CA TYR A 23 -9.28 -14.63 -12.25
C TYR A 23 -9.66 -13.18 -11.96
N PHE A 24 -9.37 -12.27 -12.88
CA PHE A 24 -9.64 -10.83 -12.72
C PHE A 24 -11.13 -10.53 -12.56
N VAL A 25 -11.98 -11.19 -13.35
CA VAL A 25 -13.44 -11.08 -13.25
C VAL A 25 -13.95 -11.68 -11.93
N LEU A 26 -13.53 -12.92 -11.64
CA LEU A 26 -14.10 -13.67 -10.52
C LEU A 26 -13.71 -13.09 -9.15
N ARG A 27 -12.51 -12.54 -8.99
CA ARG A 27 -12.08 -11.92 -7.73
C ARG A 27 -12.88 -10.66 -7.38
N GLY A 28 -13.47 -9.98 -8.37
CA GLY A 28 -14.30 -8.80 -8.18
C GLY A 28 -15.74 -9.10 -7.73
N LEU A 29 -16.23 -10.32 -7.92
CA LEU A 29 -17.62 -10.65 -7.66
C LEU A 29 -18.05 -10.49 -6.19
N PRO A 30 -17.25 -10.86 -5.18
CA PRO A 30 -17.61 -10.64 -3.78
C PRO A 30 -17.80 -9.14 -3.46
N ALA A 31 -17.01 -8.24 -4.04
CA ALA A 31 -17.16 -6.80 -3.85
C ALA A 31 -18.46 -6.26 -4.46
N MET A 32 -19.04 -6.99 -5.42
CA MET A 32 -20.34 -6.68 -6.03
C MET A 32 -21.51 -7.33 -5.25
N GLY A 33 -21.24 -7.96 -4.10
CA GLY A 33 -22.26 -8.67 -3.32
C GLY A 33 -22.68 -10.02 -3.92
N MET A 34 -21.92 -10.53 -4.88
CA MET A 34 -22.19 -11.84 -5.50
C MET A 34 -21.43 -12.92 -4.73
N ASP A 35 -22.17 -13.90 -4.21
CA ASP A 35 -21.59 -15.09 -3.59
C ASP A 35 -21.04 -16.02 -4.68
N PHE A 36 -19.72 -16.14 -4.73
CA PHE A 36 -19.03 -16.92 -5.75
C PHE A 36 -17.86 -17.70 -5.16
N ASP A 37 -17.87 -19.00 -5.38
CA ASP A 37 -16.82 -19.91 -4.90
C ASP A 37 -15.72 -20.06 -5.98
N LEU A 38 -14.62 -19.30 -5.79
CA LEU A 38 -13.43 -19.39 -6.65
C LEU A 38 -12.81 -20.78 -6.67
N GLY A 39 -12.96 -21.56 -5.58
CA GLY A 39 -12.43 -22.91 -5.47
C GLY A 39 -13.03 -23.92 -6.47
N LYS A 40 -14.14 -23.57 -7.12
CA LYS A 40 -14.69 -24.38 -8.23
C LYS A 40 -13.84 -24.31 -9.50
N TYR A 41 -13.10 -23.23 -9.69
CA TYR A 41 -12.36 -22.93 -10.92
C TYR A 41 -10.85 -23.01 -10.73
N PHE A 42 -10.36 -22.60 -9.57
CA PHE A 42 -8.94 -22.56 -9.24
C PHE A 42 -8.64 -23.35 -7.97
N LYS A 43 -7.46 -23.94 -7.92
CA LYS A 43 -6.90 -24.41 -6.66
C LYS A 43 -6.29 -23.25 -5.89
N SER A 44 -6.07 -23.41 -4.58
CA SER A 44 -5.50 -22.37 -3.73
C SER A 44 -4.09 -21.95 -4.15
N ASP A 45 -3.27 -22.90 -4.61
CA ASP A 45 -1.93 -22.63 -5.13
C ASP A 45 -1.95 -21.84 -6.46
N GLU A 46 -2.91 -22.15 -7.34
CA GLU A 46 -3.13 -21.40 -8.59
C GLU A 46 -3.58 -19.96 -8.30
N LEU A 47 -4.51 -19.75 -7.38
CA LEU A 47 -4.95 -18.42 -6.95
C LEU A 47 -3.80 -17.63 -6.33
N ASN A 48 -3.02 -18.27 -5.47
CA ASN A 48 -1.87 -17.64 -4.84
C ASN A 48 -0.81 -17.24 -5.88
N ALA A 49 -0.56 -18.08 -6.88
CA ALA A 49 0.39 -17.77 -7.95
C ALA A 49 -0.07 -16.59 -8.81
N LEU A 50 -1.36 -16.54 -9.18
CA LEU A 50 -1.94 -15.42 -9.93
C LEU A 50 -1.86 -14.11 -9.12
N TRP A 51 -2.28 -14.14 -7.84
CA TRP A 51 -2.16 -12.98 -6.97
C TRP A 51 -0.69 -12.55 -6.80
N ALA A 52 0.25 -13.45 -6.55
CA ALA A 52 1.65 -13.11 -6.35
C ALA A 52 2.29 -12.44 -7.59
N CYS A 53 1.86 -12.81 -8.79
CA CYS A 53 2.27 -12.12 -10.03
C CYS A 53 1.73 -10.68 -10.09
N GLU A 54 0.49 -10.47 -9.68
CA GLU A 54 -0.10 -9.13 -9.63
C GLU A 54 0.55 -8.27 -8.56
N ASP A 55 0.73 -8.82 -7.36
CA ASP A 55 1.39 -8.17 -6.23
C ASP A 55 2.82 -7.72 -6.56
N LEU A 56 3.60 -8.58 -7.23
CA LEU A 56 4.91 -8.21 -7.77
C LEU A 56 4.81 -7.05 -8.78
N GLY A 57 3.79 -7.07 -9.64
CA GLY A 57 3.52 -5.97 -10.57
C GLY A 57 3.22 -4.64 -9.85
N HIS A 58 2.45 -4.67 -8.77
CA HIS A 58 2.18 -3.51 -7.92
C HIS A 58 3.45 -3.05 -7.20
N TYR A 59 4.20 -3.97 -6.60
CA TYR A 59 5.47 -3.68 -5.94
C TYR A 59 6.43 -2.94 -6.87
N LEU A 60 6.68 -3.46 -8.07
CA LEU A 60 7.63 -2.87 -9.03
C LEU A 60 7.16 -1.53 -9.60
N LYS A 61 5.86 -1.30 -9.70
CA LYS A 61 5.29 -0.07 -10.29
C LYS A 61 4.98 1.01 -9.26
N ARG A 62 4.88 0.67 -7.96
CA ARG A 62 4.33 1.57 -6.92
C ARG A 62 5.18 1.65 -5.66
N SER A 63 6.27 0.89 -5.56
CA SER A 63 7.16 0.88 -4.40
C SER A 63 8.62 1.07 -4.85
N ALA A 64 9.46 1.49 -3.92
CA ALA A 64 10.91 1.42 -4.13
C ALA A 64 11.34 -0.05 -4.21
N SER A 65 12.21 -0.34 -5.13
CA SER A 65 12.81 -1.67 -5.32
C SER A 65 14.31 -1.54 -5.57
N THR A 66 15.02 -2.67 -5.59
CA THR A 66 16.43 -2.68 -5.98
C THR A 66 16.67 -2.34 -7.45
N LEU A 67 15.62 -2.32 -8.28
CA LEU A 67 15.69 -1.90 -9.69
C LEU A 67 15.58 -0.39 -9.84
N SER A 68 14.71 0.27 -9.05
CA SER A 68 14.49 1.72 -9.11
C SER A 68 13.75 2.21 -7.86
N THR A 69 14.02 3.44 -7.46
CA THR A 69 13.25 4.20 -6.45
C THR A 69 12.20 5.11 -7.08
N GLU A 70 12.28 5.39 -8.37
CA GLU A 70 11.37 6.29 -9.08
C GLU A 70 9.88 6.04 -8.82
N PRO A 71 9.40 4.77 -8.72
CA PRO A 71 7.99 4.53 -8.40
C PRO A 71 7.55 5.09 -7.04
N ALA A 72 8.44 5.17 -6.05
CA ALA A 72 8.16 5.81 -4.76
C ALA A 72 8.34 7.33 -4.84
N ASP A 73 9.32 7.81 -5.62
CA ASP A 73 9.68 9.23 -5.73
C ASP A 73 8.55 10.09 -6.30
N VAL A 74 7.60 9.51 -7.04
CA VAL A 74 6.41 10.24 -7.53
C VAL A 74 5.57 10.84 -6.38
N ALA A 75 5.69 10.31 -5.17
CA ALA A 75 4.98 10.79 -3.98
C ALA A 75 5.69 11.95 -3.25
N VAL A 76 6.88 12.41 -3.70
CA VAL A 76 7.66 13.46 -3.03
C VAL A 76 6.84 14.72 -2.83
N ALA A 77 6.15 15.21 -3.85
CA ALA A 77 5.33 16.42 -3.75
C ALA A 77 4.19 16.28 -2.72
N LEU A 78 3.55 15.10 -2.66
CA LEU A 78 2.50 14.80 -1.69
C LEU A 78 3.08 14.74 -0.26
N LEU A 79 4.22 14.12 -0.06
CA LEU A 79 4.89 14.06 1.24
C LEU A 79 5.29 15.47 1.73
N GLN A 80 5.82 16.31 0.85
CA GLN A 80 6.15 17.70 1.15
C GLN A 80 4.93 18.52 1.56
N ASP A 81 3.79 18.33 0.87
CA ASP A 81 2.53 18.98 1.22
C ASP A 81 2.00 18.50 2.59
N LEU A 82 2.09 17.22 2.90
CA LEU A 82 1.74 16.68 4.22
C LEU A 82 2.63 17.26 5.33
N ILE A 83 3.94 17.36 5.12
CA ILE A 83 4.88 17.96 6.07
C ILE A 83 4.55 19.43 6.28
N SER A 84 4.34 20.19 5.21
CA SER A 84 4.00 21.61 5.28
C SER A 84 2.69 21.86 6.04
N THR A 85 1.69 21.00 5.80
CA THR A 85 0.42 21.02 6.52
C THR A 85 0.61 20.77 8.02
N ALA A 86 1.45 19.79 8.36
CA ALA A 86 1.75 19.45 9.75
C ALA A 86 2.56 20.55 10.44
N ASP A 87 3.51 21.17 9.74
CA ASP A 87 4.27 22.33 10.25
C ASP A 87 3.33 23.50 10.59
N ALA A 88 2.42 23.85 9.68
CA ALA A 88 1.42 24.89 9.92
C ALA A 88 0.53 24.57 11.15
N ALA A 89 0.10 23.32 11.29
CA ALA A 89 -0.68 22.88 12.46
C ALA A 89 0.14 22.95 13.77
N ALA A 90 1.40 22.53 13.73
CA ALA A 90 2.29 22.58 14.89
C ALA A 90 2.54 24.03 15.37
N GLU A 91 2.66 24.96 14.43
CA GLU A 91 2.84 26.40 14.70
C GLU A 91 1.51 27.10 15.07
N GLY A 92 0.37 26.43 14.97
CA GLY A 92 -0.93 27.04 15.23
C GLY A 92 -1.43 27.98 14.12
N LYS A 93 -0.93 27.79 12.90
CA LYS A 93 -1.27 28.56 11.69
C LYS A 93 -2.18 27.81 10.73
N ALA A 94 -2.62 26.60 11.08
CA ALA A 94 -3.52 25.80 10.24
C ALA A 94 -4.94 26.40 10.22
N ASP A 95 -5.53 26.50 9.04
CA ASP A 95 -6.90 27.02 8.84
C ASP A 95 -7.98 26.01 9.24
N ALA A 96 -7.62 24.72 9.36
CA ALA A 96 -8.55 23.65 9.69
C ALA A 96 -7.92 22.65 10.65
N THR A 97 -8.75 22.08 11.54
CA THR A 97 -8.36 21.02 12.49
C THR A 97 -8.26 19.64 11.83
N VAL A 98 -8.93 19.42 10.73
CA VAL A 98 -8.93 18.18 9.96
C VAL A 98 -8.75 18.52 8.49
N GLN A 99 -7.81 17.87 7.85
CA GLN A 99 -7.60 17.95 6.41
C GLN A 99 -7.66 16.55 5.81
N LEU A 100 -8.54 16.35 4.85
CA LEU A 100 -8.74 15.08 4.16
C LEU A 100 -8.23 15.19 2.72
N ARG A 101 -7.50 14.18 2.30
CA ARG A 101 -7.05 13.99 0.92
C ARG A 101 -7.58 12.66 0.42
N PHE A 102 -8.23 12.69 -0.72
CA PHE A 102 -8.80 11.51 -1.35
C PHE A 102 -7.95 11.13 -2.56
N GLY A 103 -7.72 9.85 -2.73
CA GLY A 103 -6.90 9.32 -3.82
C GLY A 103 -7.17 7.84 -4.03
N HIS A 104 -6.26 7.20 -4.72
CA HIS A 104 -6.30 5.79 -5.05
C HIS A 104 -5.14 5.03 -4.35
N ALA A 105 -5.20 3.70 -4.39
CA ALA A 105 -4.13 2.83 -3.90
C ALA A 105 -2.77 3.19 -4.55
N GLU A 106 -2.80 3.54 -5.84
CA GLU A 106 -1.64 3.99 -6.64
C GLU A 106 -1.00 5.29 -6.15
N THR A 107 -1.69 6.06 -5.32
CA THR A 107 -1.14 7.24 -4.65
C THR A 107 -0.58 6.89 -3.27
N LEU A 108 -1.28 5.99 -2.57
CA LEU A 108 -0.93 5.65 -1.20
C LEU A 108 0.30 4.73 -1.13
N MET A 109 0.40 3.71 -2.00
CA MET A 109 1.55 2.79 -2.02
C MET A 109 2.89 3.51 -2.20
N PRO A 110 3.07 4.41 -3.21
CA PRO A 110 4.30 5.18 -3.33
C PRO A 110 4.63 6.03 -2.11
N LEU A 111 3.62 6.69 -1.52
CA LEU A 111 3.80 7.51 -0.34
C LEU A 111 4.30 6.70 0.85
N LEU A 112 3.67 5.55 1.13
CA LEU A 112 4.05 4.67 2.24
C LEU A 112 5.45 4.09 2.05
N SER A 113 5.80 3.74 0.81
CA SER A 113 7.14 3.28 0.44
C SER A 113 8.18 4.40 0.61
N LEU A 114 7.91 5.61 0.14
CA LEU A 114 8.79 6.79 0.29
C LEU A 114 9.02 7.14 1.75
N MET A 115 8.00 7.02 2.59
CA MET A 115 8.10 7.21 4.04
C MET A 115 8.88 6.10 4.73
N HIS A 116 9.24 5.02 4.06
CA HIS A 116 9.79 3.78 4.62
C HIS A 116 8.94 3.25 5.80
N LEU A 117 7.63 3.37 5.66
CA LEU A 117 6.73 2.93 6.72
C LEU A 117 6.85 1.42 6.92
N ARG A 118 6.85 0.99 8.18
CA ARG A 118 7.01 -0.44 8.53
C ARG A 118 5.96 -1.29 7.82
N GLY A 119 6.41 -2.35 7.13
CA GLY A 119 5.57 -3.24 6.33
C GLY A 119 5.23 -2.74 4.93
N CYS A 120 5.56 -1.48 4.59
CA CYS A 120 5.28 -0.89 3.28
C CYS A 120 6.54 -0.64 2.45
N TYR A 121 7.71 -0.84 3.04
CA TYR A 121 9.02 -0.69 2.40
C TYR A 121 9.80 -1.99 2.53
N TYR A 122 10.19 -2.57 1.39
CA TYR A 122 10.93 -3.83 1.33
C TYR A 122 11.87 -3.80 0.13
N LEU A 123 13.15 -4.04 0.33
CA LEU A 123 14.14 -4.14 -0.74
C LEU A 123 14.69 -5.56 -0.81
N THR A 124 14.62 -6.16 -1.99
CA THR A 124 15.15 -7.50 -2.25
C THR A 124 15.63 -7.63 -3.69
N ASN A 125 16.64 -8.49 -3.90
CA ASN A 125 17.02 -8.99 -5.22
C ASN A 125 16.33 -10.33 -5.56
N TYR A 126 15.55 -10.87 -4.61
CA TYR A 126 14.81 -12.12 -4.75
C TYR A 126 13.33 -11.80 -4.94
N PHE A 127 12.94 -11.44 -6.15
CA PHE A 127 11.57 -10.98 -6.46
C PHE A 127 10.49 -12.03 -6.23
N ASP A 128 10.85 -13.31 -6.25
CA ASP A 128 9.99 -14.42 -5.87
C ASP A 128 9.61 -14.44 -4.37
N THR A 129 10.33 -13.69 -3.54
CA THR A 129 10.04 -13.55 -2.11
C THR A 129 9.16 -12.34 -1.76
N VAL A 130 8.86 -11.46 -2.73
CA VAL A 130 8.11 -10.21 -2.47
C VAL A 130 6.79 -10.50 -1.77
N ALA A 131 6.00 -11.42 -2.28
CA ALA A 131 4.70 -11.80 -1.72
C ALA A 131 4.74 -12.36 -0.27
N LEU A 132 5.92 -12.67 0.25
CA LEU A 132 6.11 -13.10 1.64
C LEU A 132 6.27 -11.91 2.61
N HIS A 133 6.67 -10.74 2.12
CA HIS A 133 7.07 -9.60 2.93
C HIS A 133 6.33 -8.31 2.60
N TRP A 134 5.92 -8.13 1.36
CA TRP A 134 5.18 -6.99 0.88
C TRP A 134 3.92 -7.50 0.17
N ARG A 135 2.76 -7.12 0.63
CA ARG A 135 1.47 -7.60 0.12
C ARG A 135 0.53 -6.43 -0.02
N ASP A 136 0.08 -6.16 -1.23
CA ASP A 136 -0.76 -5.04 -1.58
C ASP A 136 -2.05 -4.97 -0.75
N PHE A 137 -2.71 -6.11 -0.53
CA PHE A 137 -3.96 -6.18 0.24
C PHE A 137 -3.79 -5.92 1.75
N ASP A 138 -2.58 -6.11 2.30
CA ASP A 138 -2.27 -5.73 3.69
C ASP A 138 -1.97 -4.23 3.80
N ILE A 139 -1.37 -3.66 2.76
CA ILE A 139 -0.93 -2.27 2.73
C ILE A 139 -2.09 -1.35 2.35
N VAL A 140 -2.81 -1.68 1.27
CA VAL A 140 -3.88 -0.87 0.71
C VAL A 140 -5.16 -1.67 0.47
N PRO A 141 -5.78 -2.23 1.54
CA PRO A 141 -7.09 -2.86 1.43
C PRO A 141 -8.16 -1.86 0.96
N MET A 142 -9.38 -2.35 0.73
CA MET A 142 -10.53 -1.48 0.46
C MET A 142 -10.66 -0.41 1.56
N ALA A 143 -10.85 0.86 1.15
CA ALA A 143 -10.90 2.02 2.04
C ALA A 143 -9.61 2.25 2.85
N ALA A 144 -8.46 1.84 2.31
CA ALA A 144 -7.17 2.08 2.95
C ALA A 144 -6.96 3.56 3.27
N ASN A 145 -6.36 3.84 4.41
CA ASN A 145 -6.10 5.21 4.83
C ASN A 145 -4.79 5.31 5.63
N LEU A 146 -4.11 6.43 5.45
CA LEU A 146 -3.01 6.88 6.30
C LEU A 146 -3.50 8.07 7.12
N GLN A 147 -3.40 7.98 8.43
CA GLN A 147 -3.72 9.05 9.36
C GLN A 147 -2.44 9.61 9.97
N MET A 148 -2.31 10.92 9.98
CA MET A 148 -1.28 11.65 10.71
C MET A 148 -1.97 12.57 11.72
N VAL A 149 -1.85 12.24 13.00
CA VAL A 149 -2.55 12.94 14.10
C VAL A 149 -1.51 13.67 14.95
N LEU A 150 -1.62 15.01 14.99
CA LEU A 150 -0.76 15.84 15.83
C LEU A 150 -1.39 16.12 17.17
N PHE A 151 -0.56 16.11 18.21
CA PHE A 151 -0.95 16.39 19.60
C PHE A 151 -0.08 17.51 20.15
N LYS A 152 -0.70 18.53 20.75
CA LYS A 152 0.02 19.58 21.44
C LYS A 152 -0.16 19.43 22.96
N THR A 153 0.95 19.34 23.69
CA THR A 153 0.93 19.25 25.15
C THR A 153 0.66 20.63 25.76
N ALA A 154 0.24 20.66 27.05
CA ALA A 154 0.08 21.92 27.80
C ALA A 154 1.38 22.76 27.86
N LYS A 155 2.54 22.13 27.71
CA LYS A 155 3.85 22.80 27.64
C LYS A 155 4.24 23.22 26.20
N GLY A 156 3.33 23.14 25.24
CA GLY A 156 3.54 23.55 23.85
C GLY A 156 4.33 22.59 22.96
N ARG A 157 4.76 21.44 23.50
CA ARG A 157 5.46 20.42 22.68
C ARG A 157 4.47 19.71 21.76
N VAL A 158 4.86 19.48 20.49
CA VAL A 158 4.04 18.82 19.50
C VAL A 158 4.56 17.41 19.25
N TYR A 159 3.66 16.46 19.25
CA TYR A 159 3.90 15.05 18.94
C TYR A 159 3.02 14.64 17.76
N VAL A 160 3.40 13.57 17.11
CA VAL A 160 2.64 12.98 16.01
C VAL A 160 2.47 11.47 16.23
N ARG A 161 1.32 10.96 15.80
CA ARG A 161 1.04 9.54 15.66
C ARG A 161 0.64 9.26 14.21
N PHE A 162 1.22 8.20 13.65
CA PHE A 162 0.78 7.64 12.38
C PHE A 162 -0.11 6.42 12.64
N ALA A 163 -1.14 6.27 11.81
CA ALA A 163 -1.92 5.05 11.76
C ALA A 163 -2.17 4.68 10.29
N LEU A 164 -1.98 3.42 9.96
CA LEU A 164 -2.28 2.84 8.66
C LEU A 164 -3.47 1.90 8.84
N ASN A 165 -4.51 2.08 8.04
CA ASN A 165 -5.73 1.27 8.12
C ASN A 165 -6.24 1.20 9.57
N GLU A 166 -6.28 2.37 10.24
CA GLU A 166 -6.76 2.60 11.61
C GLU A 166 -5.91 1.96 12.72
N ARG A 167 -4.80 1.32 12.38
CA ARG A 167 -3.86 0.75 13.35
C ARG A 167 -2.65 1.66 13.49
N ALA A 168 -2.32 2.02 14.73
CA ALA A 168 -1.11 2.80 15.01
C ALA A 168 0.13 2.07 14.49
N VAL A 169 0.98 2.77 13.76
CA VAL A 169 2.20 2.23 13.16
C VAL A 169 3.40 3.09 13.54
N PRO A 170 4.51 2.50 13.98
CA PRO A 170 5.76 3.23 14.16
C PRO A 170 6.26 3.80 12.83
N LEU A 171 6.68 5.07 12.84
CA LEU A 171 7.25 5.70 11.65
C LEU A 171 8.68 5.23 11.42
N MET A 172 9.48 5.09 12.48
CA MET A 172 10.88 4.72 12.36
C MET A 172 11.06 3.20 12.42
N PRO A 173 11.91 2.60 11.55
CA PRO A 173 12.08 1.15 11.50
C PRO A 173 12.68 0.56 12.79
N ASP A 174 13.53 1.33 13.47
CA ASP A 174 14.27 0.89 14.66
C ASP A 174 13.58 1.25 16.00
N SER A 175 12.33 1.71 15.96
CA SER A 175 11.55 2.07 17.15
C SER A 175 10.14 1.49 17.07
N ASP A 176 9.61 1.06 18.21
CA ASP A 176 8.20 0.64 18.34
C ASP A 176 7.31 1.79 18.83
N ASP A 177 7.87 2.98 18.99
CA ASP A 177 7.12 4.15 19.43
C ASP A 177 6.14 4.60 18.34
N THR A 178 4.86 4.57 18.64
CA THR A 178 3.79 5.04 17.74
C THR A 178 3.47 6.52 17.93
N VAL A 179 3.98 7.17 18.98
CA VAL A 179 3.83 8.60 19.26
C VAL A 179 5.22 9.19 19.49
N ILE A 180 5.66 10.05 18.60
CA ILE A 180 7.00 10.65 18.63
C ILE A 180 6.92 12.18 18.51
N PRO A 181 7.94 12.93 18.97
CA PRO A 181 7.99 14.38 18.74
C PRO A 181 7.89 14.71 17.25
N TRP A 182 7.08 15.72 16.89
CA TRP A 182 6.95 16.15 15.50
C TRP A 182 8.29 16.50 14.86
N SER A 183 9.18 17.15 15.60
CA SER A 183 10.52 17.49 15.10
C SER A 183 11.34 16.25 14.70
N VAL A 184 11.20 15.14 15.41
CA VAL A 184 11.88 13.87 15.09
C VAL A 184 11.27 13.26 13.83
N ALA A 185 9.93 13.16 13.78
CA ALA A 185 9.22 12.65 12.60
C ALA A 185 9.53 13.47 11.35
N ARG A 186 9.48 14.79 11.46
CA ARG A 186 9.79 15.73 10.37
C ARG A 186 11.20 15.53 9.80
N ASN A 187 12.19 15.43 10.67
CA ASN A 187 13.58 15.21 10.24
C ASN A 187 13.75 13.84 9.57
N TYR A 188 13.02 12.83 10.04
CA TYR A 188 13.02 11.51 9.42
C TYR A 188 12.39 11.55 8.01
N LEU A 189 11.27 12.24 7.83
CA LEU A 189 10.55 12.33 6.56
C LEU A 189 11.26 13.20 5.51
N LEU A 190 12.17 14.08 5.92
CA LEU A 190 12.94 14.99 5.04
C LEU A 190 14.33 14.46 4.65
N ARG A 191 14.70 13.25 5.06
CA ARG A 191 16.01 12.65 4.77
C ARG A 191 16.18 12.21 3.32
#